data_52456902eb5010f9448c78f205cca153
#
_entry.id   52456902eb5010f9448c78f205cca153
#
_cell.length_a   1.000
_cell.length_b   1.000
_cell.length_c   1.000
_cell.angle_alpha   90.00
_cell.angle_beta   90.00
_cell.angle_gamma   90.00
#
_symmetry.space_group_name_H-M   'P 1'
#
loop_
_entity.id
_entity.type
_entity.pdbx_description
1 polymer ?
#
loop_
_entity_poly.entity_id
_entity_poly.type
_entity_poly.pdbx_seq_one_letter_code
_entity_poly.pdbx_strand_id
1 'polypeptide(L)'
;MAKVFGVGVIFLAAASTALAQRAAPDPLATRPGWEAGGQLAYYHYEEPGFIRLTGPRLGPVGAYTFAWRNHMFLRIDARSSYGLLKYEGSGTKSSIPDWILETRTVAGMDFFPGAKVSLSPYLGLGYRFLFNDLRGYSSSGAAGYRRYSNYLYAPVGLTMRIAVGDRWVLAPNVEADVFIVGKQKTQLSDTNSGFNDVTNTQKQGYGYRAYFMFEKDHLAFGPWIHYWHISDSDVQPIGLGGFALEPENWTREIGFEFRYRF
;
A
#
# COMPACT_ATOMS: atom_id res chain seq x y z
N MET A 1 26.38 12.93 -15.19
CA MET A 1 25.10 13.66 -15.33
C MET A 1 23.95 12.63 -15.26
N ALA A 2 23.34 12.50 -14.12
CA ALA A 2 22.24 11.57 -13.91
C ALA A 2 20.92 12.24 -14.31
N LYS A 3 20.25 11.73 -15.33
CA LYS A 3 18.90 12.15 -15.70
C LYS A 3 17.92 11.55 -14.68
N VAL A 4 17.37 12.40 -13.83
CA VAL A 4 16.23 12.08 -12.98
C VAL A 4 15.01 12.00 -13.88
N PHE A 5 14.47 10.80 -14.12
CA PHE A 5 13.14 10.63 -14.71
C PHE A 5 12.10 10.95 -13.64
N GLY A 6 11.56 12.17 -13.69
CA GLY A 6 10.38 12.54 -12.94
C GLY A 6 9.18 11.80 -13.52
N VAL A 7 8.63 10.82 -12.78
CA VAL A 7 7.32 10.26 -13.09
C VAL A 7 6.29 11.29 -12.64
N GLY A 8 5.88 12.15 -13.55
CA GLY A 8 4.75 13.05 -13.36
C GLY A 8 3.45 12.23 -13.43
N VAL A 9 2.78 12.05 -12.30
CA VAL A 9 1.42 11.53 -12.27
C VAL A 9 0.50 12.65 -12.75
N ILE A 10 0.09 12.59 -14.02
CA ILE A 10 -0.90 13.52 -14.59
C ILE A 10 -2.29 13.00 -14.18
N PHE A 11 -2.94 13.68 -13.24
CA PHE A 11 -4.37 13.50 -12.99
C PHE A 11 -5.16 14.20 -14.09
N LEU A 12 -5.71 13.44 -15.03
CA LEU A 12 -6.69 13.95 -15.99
C LEU A 12 -8.04 14.11 -15.26
N ALA A 13 -8.40 15.34 -14.95
CA ALA A 13 -9.74 15.70 -14.50
C ALA A 13 -10.67 15.75 -15.73
N ALA A 14 -11.42 14.69 -15.99
CA ALA A 14 -12.54 14.73 -16.92
C ALA A 14 -13.81 15.09 -16.13
N ALA A 15 -14.21 16.36 -16.18
CA ALA A 15 -15.49 16.83 -15.66
C ALA A 15 -16.59 16.45 -16.67
N SER A 16 -17.42 15.46 -16.36
CA SER A 16 -18.67 15.20 -17.04
C SER A 16 -19.85 15.58 -16.15
N THR A 17 -20.43 16.73 -16.43
CA THR A 17 -21.69 17.19 -15.86
C THR A 17 -22.86 16.49 -16.54
N ALA A 18 -23.45 15.51 -15.87
CA ALA A 18 -24.79 15.02 -16.18
C ALA A 18 -25.62 15.10 -14.89
N LEU A 19 -26.32 16.21 -14.71
CA LEU A 19 -27.35 16.40 -13.68
C LEU A 19 -28.58 15.56 -14.05
N ALA A 20 -28.57 14.29 -13.71
CA ALA A 20 -29.78 13.51 -13.54
C ALA A 20 -30.13 13.54 -12.06
N GLN A 21 -31.34 13.94 -11.70
CA GLN A 21 -31.89 13.92 -10.35
C GLN A 21 -31.85 12.47 -9.86
N ARG A 22 -30.78 12.09 -9.12
CA ARG A 22 -30.58 10.75 -8.57
C ARG A 22 -31.37 10.67 -7.27
N ALA A 23 -32.21 9.64 -7.14
CA ALA A 23 -32.65 9.16 -5.84
C ALA A 23 -31.41 9.04 -4.92
N ALA A 24 -31.58 9.37 -3.64
CA ALA A 24 -30.48 9.29 -2.68
C ALA A 24 -29.84 7.88 -2.78
N PRO A 25 -28.54 7.78 -2.98
CA PRO A 25 -27.90 6.48 -3.18
C PRO A 25 -28.12 5.62 -1.94
N ASP A 26 -28.41 4.35 -2.15
CA ASP A 26 -28.49 3.37 -1.07
C ASP A 26 -27.19 3.42 -0.26
N PRO A 27 -27.25 3.70 1.05
CA PRO A 27 -26.05 3.80 1.88
C PRO A 27 -25.24 2.51 1.95
N LEU A 28 -25.85 1.38 1.60
CA LEU A 28 -25.21 0.07 1.59
C LEU A 28 -24.55 -0.28 0.23
N ALA A 29 -24.89 0.43 -0.84
CA ALA A 29 -24.27 0.23 -2.14
C ALA A 29 -22.89 0.90 -2.20
N THR A 30 -22.02 0.34 -3.03
CA THR A 30 -20.75 0.99 -3.39
C THR A 30 -21.02 2.30 -4.11
N ARG A 31 -20.55 3.41 -3.54
CA ARG A 31 -20.84 4.75 -4.03
C ARG A 31 -19.87 5.16 -5.13
N PRO A 32 -20.36 5.69 -6.27
CA PRO A 32 -19.50 6.27 -7.29
C PRO A 32 -18.95 7.63 -6.85
N GLY A 33 -17.80 8.01 -7.40
CA GLY A 33 -17.21 9.34 -7.23
C GLY A 33 -15.81 9.32 -6.64
N TRP A 34 -15.31 10.50 -6.31
CA TRP A 34 -14.00 10.71 -5.73
C TRP A 34 -14.01 10.58 -4.21
N GLU A 35 -12.92 10.03 -3.69
CA GLU A 35 -12.57 10.05 -2.27
C GLU A 35 -11.15 10.58 -2.12
N ALA A 36 -10.92 11.45 -1.14
CA ALA A 36 -9.60 11.92 -0.77
C ALA A 36 -9.49 12.03 0.75
N GLY A 37 -8.29 11.79 1.27
CA GLY A 37 -8.08 11.81 2.70
C GLY A 37 -6.63 11.60 3.10
N GLY A 38 -6.44 11.20 4.34
CA GLY A 38 -5.13 10.95 4.92
C GLY A 38 -5.11 9.73 5.82
N GLN A 39 -3.92 9.23 6.04
CA GLN A 39 -3.65 8.10 6.93
C GLN A 39 -2.46 8.40 7.84
N LEU A 40 -2.52 7.83 9.03
CA LEU A 40 -1.40 7.72 9.97
C LEU A 40 -1.22 6.26 10.32
N ALA A 41 0.02 5.76 10.34
CA ALA A 41 0.32 4.39 10.66
C ALA A 41 1.61 4.26 11.46
N TYR A 42 1.73 3.18 12.21
CA TYR A 42 2.99 2.68 12.72
C TYR A 42 3.46 1.54 11.82
N TYR A 43 4.69 1.64 11.34
CA TYR A 43 5.33 0.72 10.42
C TYR A 43 6.36 -0.13 11.14
N HIS A 44 6.36 -1.41 10.84
CA HIS A 44 7.35 -2.37 11.29
C HIS A 44 7.74 -3.26 10.11
N TYR A 45 8.99 -3.19 9.71
CA TYR A 45 9.63 -4.09 8.74
C TYR A 45 10.73 -4.87 9.43
N GLU A 46 10.86 -6.16 9.09
CA GLU A 46 11.85 -7.03 9.68
C GLU A 46 12.35 -8.06 8.66
N GLU A 47 13.67 -8.19 8.52
CA GLU A 47 14.38 -9.33 7.96
C GLU A 47 14.95 -10.09 9.15
N PRO A 48 14.44 -11.31 9.48
CA PRO A 48 14.82 -12.04 10.68
C PRO A 48 16.32 -12.26 10.79
N GLY A 49 16.90 -11.84 11.91
CA GLY A 49 18.33 -11.96 12.16
C GLY A 49 19.22 -10.94 11.45
N PHE A 50 18.66 -10.07 10.62
CA PHE A 50 19.42 -9.07 9.84
C PHE A 50 19.08 -7.65 10.21
N ILE A 51 17.87 -7.17 9.88
CA ILE A 51 17.48 -5.78 10.10
C ILE A 51 16.04 -5.62 10.56
N ARG A 52 15.78 -4.48 11.22
CA ARG A 52 14.46 -3.99 11.56
C ARG A 52 14.36 -2.49 11.25
N LEU A 53 13.24 -2.09 10.65
CA LEU A 53 12.87 -0.69 10.45
C LEU A 53 11.54 -0.42 11.11
N THR A 54 11.47 0.58 12.00
CA THR A 54 10.23 0.91 12.72
C THR A 54 10.02 2.40 12.82
N GLY A 55 8.77 2.83 12.82
CA GLY A 55 8.41 4.22 13.09
C GLY A 55 7.05 4.64 12.55
N PRO A 56 6.63 5.86 12.90
CA PRO A 56 5.39 6.42 12.38
C PRO A 56 5.54 6.85 10.92
N ARG A 57 4.43 6.75 10.18
CA ARG A 57 4.27 7.21 8.81
C ARG A 57 2.96 7.94 8.65
N LEU A 58 2.92 8.92 7.80
CA LEU A 58 1.71 9.64 7.42
C LEU A 58 1.69 9.87 5.91
N GLY A 59 0.49 10.08 5.35
CA GLY A 59 0.37 10.41 3.95
C GLY A 59 -1.05 10.41 3.41
N PRO A 60 -1.23 10.83 2.15
CA PRO A 60 -2.52 10.90 1.51
C PRO A 60 -3.05 9.52 1.10
N VAL A 61 -4.38 9.45 1.01
CA VAL A 61 -5.13 8.37 0.37
C VAL A 61 -6.14 8.97 -0.58
N GLY A 62 -6.44 8.27 -1.67
CA GLY A 62 -7.42 8.72 -2.64
C GLY A 62 -7.99 7.56 -3.43
N ALA A 63 -9.19 7.74 -3.96
CA ALA A 63 -9.82 6.77 -4.82
C ALA A 63 -10.82 7.40 -5.77
N TYR A 64 -11.07 6.70 -6.87
CA TYR A 64 -12.23 6.94 -7.72
C TYR A 64 -12.98 5.64 -7.94
N THR A 65 -14.30 5.69 -7.79
CA THR A 65 -15.17 4.54 -7.98
C THR A 65 -16.16 4.81 -9.11
N PHE A 66 -16.18 3.91 -10.07
CA PHE A 66 -17.26 3.76 -11.05
C PHE A 66 -18.24 2.72 -10.48
N ALA A 67 -19.52 3.05 -10.37
CA ALA A 67 -20.55 2.10 -9.98
C ALA A 67 -21.71 2.15 -10.96
N TRP A 68 -22.22 0.98 -11.35
CA TRP A 68 -23.28 0.83 -12.35
C TRP A 68 -24.60 0.40 -11.69
N ARG A 69 -25.69 0.53 -12.42
CA ARG A 69 -27.05 0.16 -11.95
C ARG A 69 -27.23 -1.32 -11.66
N ASN A 70 -26.42 -2.18 -12.25
CA ASN A 70 -26.41 -3.62 -12.01
C ASN A 70 -25.57 -4.03 -10.78
N HIS A 71 -25.25 -3.06 -9.92
CA HIS A 71 -24.46 -3.22 -8.69
C HIS A 71 -22.99 -3.61 -8.90
N MET A 72 -22.49 -3.65 -10.11
CA MET A 72 -21.06 -3.78 -10.38
C MET A 72 -20.33 -2.48 -10.08
N PHE A 73 -19.06 -2.59 -9.72
CA PHE A 73 -18.20 -1.43 -9.55
C PHE A 73 -16.76 -1.72 -10.03
N LEU A 74 -16.09 -0.64 -10.43
CA LEU A 74 -14.64 -0.59 -10.63
C LEU A 74 -14.10 0.53 -9.75
N ARG A 75 -13.11 0.21 -8.91
CA ARG A 75 -12.45 1.17 -8.03
C ARG A 75 -10.97 1.23 -8.34
N ILE A 76 -10.47 2.44 -8.50
CA ILE A 76 -9.03 2.73 -8.58
C ILE A 76 -8.70 3.46 -7.28
N ASP A 77 -7.76 2.98 -6.51
CA ASP A 77 -7.30 3.64 -5.29
C ASP A 77 -5.78 3.73 -5.23
N ALA A 78 -5.32 4.75 -4.54
CA ALA A 78 -3.92 4.99 -4.30
C ALA A 78 -3.70 5.45 -2.86
N ARG A 79 -2.59 5.02 -2.27
CA ARG A 79 -2.08 5.53 -1.00
C ARG A 79 -0.60 5.84 -1.12
N SER A 80 -0.17 6.86 -0.42
CA SER A 80 1.25 7.14 -0.22
C SER A 80 1.49 7.37 1.26
N SER A 81 2.67 7.03 1.76
CA SER A 81 3.06 7.40 3.11
C SER A 81 4.56 7.58 3.21
N TYR A 82 4.96 8.54 4.03
CA TYR A 82 6.34 8.87 4.32
C TYR A 82 6.59 8.85 5.83
N GLY A 83 7.78 8.40 6.22
CA GLY A 83 8.22 8.40 7.61
C GLY A 83 9.73 8.50 7.74
N LEU A 84 10.17 8.89 8.93
CA LEU A 84 11.57 8.83 9.36
C LEU A 84 11.70 7.67 10.34
N LEU A 85 12.21 6.54 9.86
CA LEU A 85 12.23 5.30 10.60
C LEU A 85 13.52 5.16 11.44
N LYS A 86 13.44 4.30 12.46
CA LYS A 86 14.57 3.78 13.20
C LYS A 86 15.03 2.49 12.57
N TYR A 87 16.32 2.37 12.31
CA TYR A 87 17.01 1.17 11.86
C TYR A 87 17.69 0.48 13.04
N GLU A 88 17.56 -0.83 13.10
CA GLU A 88 18.29 -1.74 13.97
C GLU A 88 18.78 -2.96 13.15
N GLY A 89 20.08 -3.28 13.23
CA GLY A 89 20.71 -4.37 12.49
C GLY A 89 22.20 -4.38 12.75
N SER A 90 23.03 -4.10 11.74
CA SER A 90 24.46 -3.85 11.94
C SER A 90 24.68 -2.50 12.67
N GLY A 91 24.28 -2.44 13.94
CA GLY A 91 24.17 -1.20 14.72
C GLY A 91 22.78 -0.56 14.61
N THR A 92 22.71 0.72 15.04
CA THR A 92 21.47 1.50 15.03
C THR A 92 21.63 2.79 14.24
N LYS A 93 20.53 3.27 13.66
CA LYS A 93 20.47 4.57 13.00
C LYS A 93 19.05 5.12 13.08
N SER A 94 18.89 6.41 13.30
CA SER A 94 17.59 7.10 13.34
C SER A 94 17.38 7.92 12.08
N SER A 95 16.12 8.34 11.87
CA SER A 95 15.72 9.26 10.79
C SER A 95 16.02 8.70 9.39
N ILE A 96 15.76 7.40 9.18
CA ILE A 96 15.85 6.78 7.87
C ILE A 96 14.64 7.24 7.04
N PRO A 97 14.85 8.00 5.94
CA PRO A 97 13.79 8.35 5.02
C PRO A 97 13.20 7.10 4.37
N ASP A 98 11.90 6.95 4.48
CA ASP A 98 11.20 5.78 4.02
C ASP A 98 9.85 6.18 3.40
N TRP A 99 9.57 5.70 2.19
CA TRP A 99 8.40 6.06 1.42
C TRP A 99 7.73 4.85 0.81
N ILE A 100 6.41 4.78 0.90
CA ILE A 100 5.56 3.82 0.21
C ILE A 100 4.65 4.57 -0.74
N LEU A 101 4.50 4.03 -1.95
CA LEU A 101 3.42 4.35 -2.89
C LEU A 101 2.76 3.04 -3.28
N GLU A 102 1.44 3.00 -3.20
CA GLU A 102 0.66 1.85 -3.60
C GLU A 102 -0.56 2.29 -4.39
N THR A 103 -0.84 1.59 -5.48
CA THR A 103 -2.03 1.81 -6.33
C THR A 103 -2.69 0.49 -6.66
N ARG A 104 -4.02 0.48 -6.72
CA ARG A 104 -4.81 -0.71 -7.01
C ARG A 104 -5.97 -0.37 -7.94
N THR A 105 -6.35 -1.36 -8.74
CA THR A 105 -7.59 -1.35 -9.50
C THR A 105 -8.33 -2.63 -9.18
N VAL A 106 -9.53 -2.52 -8.61
CA VAL A 106 -10.36 -3.65 -8.20
C VAL A 106 -11.74 -3.55 -8.85
N ALA A 107 -12.29 -4.68 -9.27
CA ALA A 107 -13.65 -4.81 -9.79
C ALA A 107 -14.44 -5.74 -8.86
N GLY A 108 -15.70 -5.42 -8.62
CA GLY A 108 -16.57 -6.18 -7.75
C GLY A 108 -18.05 -5.95 -8.01
N MET A 109 -18.87 -6.54 -7.16
CA MET A 109 -20.33 -6.43 -7.23
C MET A 109 -20.93 -6.42 -5.84
N ASP A 110 -21.96 -5.59 -5.65
CA ASP A 110 -22.71 -5.53 -4.40
C ASP A 110 -23.86 -6.55 -4.38
N PHE A 111 -23.96 -7.31 -3.32
CA PHE A 111 -25.06 -8.22 -3.02
C PHE A 111 -25.77 -7.73 -1.75
N PHE A 112 -27.10 -7.82 -1.72
CA PHE A 112 -27.94 -7.36 -0.62
C PHE A 112 -28.71 -8.53 0.00
N PRO A 113 -28.09 -9.32 0.92
CA PRO A 113 -28.74 -10.45 1.56
C PRO A 113 -29.85 -10.04 2.53
N GLY A 114 -29.98 -8.76 2.86
CA GLY A 114 -31.01 -8.21 3.73
C GLY A 114 -31.06 -6.68 3.67
N ALA A 115 -32.11 -6.09 4.23
CA ALA A 115 -32.36 -4.64 4.17
C ALA A 115 -31.30 -3.78 4.89
N LYS A 116 -30.45 -4.37 5.73
CA LYS A 116 -29.45 -3.65 6.53
C LYS A 116 -28.02 -4.08 6.25
N VAL A 117 -27.80 -4.97 5.31
CA VAL A 117 -26.47 -5.55 5.02
C VAL A 117 -26.24 -5.64 3.52
N SER A 118 -25.05 -5.24 3.07
CA SER A 118 -24.53 -5.60 1.77
C SER A 118 -23.18 -6.33 1.89
N LEU A 119 -22.87 -7.14 0.90
CA LEU A 119 -21.61 -7.84 0.71
C LEU A 119 -21.06 -7.49 -0.66
N SER A 120 -19.83 -7.03 -0.70
CA SER A 120 -19.18 -6.56 -1.92
C SER A 120 -17.85 -7.31 -2.12
N PRO A 121 -17.88 -8.55 -2.64
CA PRO A 121 -16.67 -9.24 -3.07
C PRO A 121 -16.03 -8.53 -4.24
N TYR A 122 -14.70 -8.56 -4.29
CA TYR A 122 -13.92 -7.95 -5.35
C TYR A 122 -12.59 -8.68 -5.58
N LEU A 123 -12.02 -8.44 -6.77
CA LEU A 123 -10.67 -8.86 -7.12
C LEU A 123 -10.04 -7.80 -8.02
N GLY A 124 -8.71 -7.84 -8.18
CA GLY A 124 -8.05 -6.85 -9.01
C GLY A 124 -6.55 -7.03 -9.20
N LEU A 125 -5.87 -5.92 -9.49
CA LEU A 125 -4.42 -5.82 -9.56
C LEU A 125 -3.94 -4.66 -8.70
N GLY A 126 -2.80 -4.86 -8.04
CA GLY A 126 -2.14 -3.89 -7.21
C GLY A 126 -0.65 -3.80 -7.50
N TYR A 127 -0.12 -2.61 -7.36
CA TYR A 127 1.31 -2.33 -7.42
C TYR A 127 1.73 -1.59 -6.17
N ARG A 128 2.81 -2.06 -5.53
CA ARG A 128 3.39 -1.47 -4.32
C ARG A 128 4.86 -1.15 -4.56
N PHE A 129 5.22 0.11 -4.33
CA PHE A 129 6.58 0.61 -4.36
C PHE A 129 7.01 1.01 -2.96
N LEU A 130 8.23 0.61 -2.57
CA LEU A 130 8.87 1.03 -1.33
C LEU A 130 10.25 1.61 -1.65
N PHE A 131 10.60 2.66 -0.94
CA PHE A 131 11.92 3.28 -0.99
C PHE A 131 12.46 3.47 0.42
N ASN A 132 13.69 2.99 0.67
CA ASN A 132 14.41 3.21 1.92
C ASN A 132 15.75 3.88 1.61
N ASP A 133 16.06 4.98 2.29
CA ASP A 133 17.37 5.65 2.19
C ASP A 133 18.19 5.41 3.46
N LEU A 134 18.95 4.33 3.47
CA LEU A 134 19.80 3.95 4.60
C LEU A 134 21.20 4.60 4.52
N ARG A 135 21.53 5.40 3.49
CA ARG A 135 22.86 5.96 3.28
C ARG A 135 23.42 6.65 4.51
N GLY A 136 24.73 6.58 4.66
CA GLY A 136 25.53 7.02 5.81
C GLY A 136 25.89 5.83 6.71
N TYR A 137 26.28 6.09 7.94
CA TYR A 137 26.84 5.07 8.82
C TYR A 137 25.90 4.76 9.98
N SER A 138 25.81 3.48 10.36
CA SER A 138 25.20 3.05 11.62
C SER A 138 26.09 3.35 12.81
N SER A 139 25.60 3.12 14.02
CA SER A 139 26.38 3.29 15.26
C SER A 139 27.61 2.38 15.35
N SER A 140 27.67 1.31 14.58
CA SER A 140 28.84 0.42 14.47
C SER A 140 29.82 0.80 13.36
N GLY A 141 29.53 1.86 12.58
CA GLY A 141 30.32 2.25 11.42
C GLY A 141 29.99 1.50 10.13
N ALA A 142 28.95 0.67 10.10
CA ALA A 142 28.50 0.01 8.87
C ALA A 142 27.86 1.00 7.90
N ALA A 143 28.30 1.02 6.65
CA ALA A 143 27.77 1.88 5.60
C ALA A 143 26.41 1.35 5.11
N GLY A 144 25.45 2.25 4.95
CA GLY A 144 24.13 1.94 4.41
C GLY A 144 23.96 2.36 2.96
N TYR A 145 22.88 1.91 2.34
CA TYR A 145 22.60 2.08 0.92
C TYR A 145 21.10 2.31 0.68
N ARG A 146 20.74 2.70 -0.53
CA ARG A 146 19.34 2.86 -0.95
C ARG A 146 18.75 1.55 -1.43
N ARG A 147 17.48 1.35 -1.14
CA ARG A 147 16.69 0.18 -1.55
C ARG A 147 15.40 0.61 -2.21
N TYR A 148 15.02 -0.08 -3.27
CA TYR A 148 13.79 0.14 -4.03
C TYR A 148 13.10 -1.21 -4.23
N SER A 149 11.95 -1.41 -3.61
CA SER A 149 11.15 -2.62 -3.78
C SER A 149 9.93 -2.33 -4.64
N ASN A 150 9.63 -3.21 -5.57
CA ASN A 150 8.52 -3.10 -6.50
C ASN A 150 7.76 -4.42 -6.47
N TYR A 151 6.50 -4.42 -6.08
CA TYR A 151 5.68 -5.62 -5.95
C TYR A 151 4.43 -5.50 -6.81
N LEU A 152 4.17 -6.54 -7.61
CA LEU A 152 2.90 -6.74 -8.31
C LEU A 152 2.14 -7.85 -7.61
N TYR A 153 0.85 -7.64 -7.37
CA TYR A 153 0.00 -8.58 -6.66
C TYR A 153 -1.46 -8.52 -7.15
N ALA A 154 -2.24 -9.54 -6.80
CA ALA A 154 -3.67 -9.60 -7.07
C ALA A 154 -4.43 -9.56 -5.74
N PRO A 155 -5.13 -8.45 -5.40
CA PRO A 155 -6.02 -8.38 -4.26
C PRO A 155 -7.30 -9.18 -4.52
N VAL A 156 -7.75 -9.95 -3.52
CA VAL A 156 -9.04 -10.63 -3.46
C VAL A 156 -9.65 -10.32 -2.10
N GLY A 157 -10.80 -9.66 -2.08
CA GLY A 157 -11.36 -9.16 -0.84
C GLY A 157 -12.87 -9.13 -0.78
N LEU A 158 -13.36 -8.81 0.40
CA LEU A 158 -14.77 -8.66 0.71
C LEU A 158 -14.96 -7.43 1.60
N THR A 159 -15.81 -6.52 1.15
CA THR A 159 -16.34 -5.45 2.02
C THR A 159 -17.75 -5.84 2.43
N MET A 160 -18.06 -5.79 3.73
CA MET A 160 -19.41 -5.86 4.24
C MET A 160 -19.83 -4.46 4.68
N ARG A 161 -21.06 -4.03 4.38
CA ARG A 161 -21.62 -2.79 4.91
C ARG A 161 -22.87 -3.12 5.72
N ILE A 162 -22.95 -2.55 6.93
CA ILE A 162 -24.03 -2.78 7.88
C ILE A 162 -24.62 -1.43 8.28
N ALA A 163 -25.91 -1.22 8.04
CA ALA A 163 -26.60 -0.03 8.50
C ALA A 163 -26.83 -0.11 10.03
N VAL A 164 -26.29 0.85 10.78
CA VAL A 164 -26.33 0.88 12.26
C VAL A 164 -27.12 2.07 12.82
N GLY A 165 -28.10 2.55 12.09
CA GLY A 165 -29.00 3.67 12.47
C GLY A 165 -28.49 5.03 11.96
N ASP A 166 -29.31 6.05 11.99
CA ASP A 166 -29.05 7.46 11.64
C ASP A 166 -28.03 7.71 10.53
N ARG A 167 -28.14 6.97 9.40
CA ARG A 167 -27.24 7.04 8.24
C ARG A 167 -25.80 6.57 8.51
N TRP A 168 -25.51 6.00 9.68
CA TRP A 168 -24.24 5.35 9.94
C TRP A 168 -24.18 3.98 9.28
N VAL A 169 -23.06 3.70 8.65
CA VAL A 169 -22.73 2.39 8.09
C VAL A 169 -21.39 1.94 8.67
N LEU A 170 -21.39 0.72 9.17
CA LEU A 170 -20.19 0.03 9.53
C LEU A 170 -19.70 -0.75 8.30
N ALA A 171 -18.45 -0.56 7.89
CA ALA A 171 -17.91 -1.14 6.68
C ALA A 171 -16.60 -1.91 6.95
N PRO A 172 -16.65 -3.09 7.63
CA PRO A 172 -15.50 -3.97 7.70
C PRO A 172 -15.12 -4.49 6.32
N ASN A 173 -13.81 -4.59 6.09
CA ASN A 173 -13.22 -5.15 4.89
C ASN A 173 -12.09 -6.10 5.26
N VAL A 174 -11.98 -7.21 4.55
CA VAL A 174 -10.85 -8.14 4.59
C VAL A 174 -10.37 -8.43 3.18
N GLU A 175 -9.05 -8.51 3.01
CA GLU A 175 -8.42 -8.74 1.71
C GLU A 175 -7.20 -9.65 1.88
N ALA A 176 -7.02 -10.55 0.94
CA ALA A 176 -5.80 -11.30 0.72
C ALA A 176 -5.11 -10.77 -0.54
N ASP A 177 -3.82 -10.48 -0.43
CA ASP A 177 -2.99 -10.01 -1.55
C ASP A 177 -2.15 -11.19 -2.05
N VAL A 178 -2.52 -11.75 -3.20
CA VAL A 178 -1.77 -12.84 -3.85
C VAL A 178 -0.57 -12.23 -4.55
N PHE A 179 0.63 -12.50 -4.04
CA PHE A 179 1.87 -11.98 -4.62
C PHE A 179 2.14 -12.61 -5.99
N ILE A 180 2.47 -11.79 -6.99
CA ILE A 180 2.76 -12.24 -8.35
C ILE A 180 4.27 -12.22 -8.59
N VAL A 181 4.92 -11.08 -8.36
CA VAL A 181 6.35 -10.90 -8.55
C VAL A 181 6.83 -9.65 -7.82
N GLY A 182 8.07 -9.72 -7.30
CA GLY A 182 8.77 -8.58 -6.76
C GLY A 182 10.14 -8.38 -7.41
N LYS A 183 10.55 -7.12 -7.47
CA LYS A 183 11.93 -6.74 -7.81
C LYS A 183 12.46 -5.78 -6.76
N GLN A 184 13.55 -6.18 -6.14
CA GLN A 184 14.29 -5.37 -5.17
C GLN A 184 15.58 -4.88 -5.82
N LYS A 185 15.71 -3.56 -5.99
CA LYS A 185 16.98 -2.95 -6.39
C LYS A 185 17.71 -2.43 -5.15
N THR A 186 18.93 -2.90 -4.95
CA THR A 186 19.83 -2.50 -3.88
C THR A 186 21.03 -1.75 -4.49
N GLN A 187 21.22 -0.50 -4.08
CA GLN A 187 22.32 0.34 -4.59
C GLN A 187 23.56 0.16 -3.71
N LEU A 188 24.26 -0.94 -3.88
CA LEU A 188 25.46 -1.26 -3.12
C LEU A 188 26.63 -0.33 -3.44
N SER A 189 26.66 0.29 -4.62
CA SER A 189 27.60 1.36 -4.99
C SER A 189 27.55 2.58 -4.06
N ASP A 190 26.46 2.76 -3.29
CA ASP A 190 26.39 3.79 -2.24
C ASP A 190 27.38 3.52 -1.08
N THR A 191 27.76 2.26 -0.85
CA THR A 191 28.71 1.87 0.22
C THR A 191 30.14 1.82 -0.26
N ASN A 192 30.36 1.29 -1.46
CA ASN A 192 31.68 1.16 -2.09
C ASN A 192 31.51 1.11 -3.61
N SER A 193 32.23 1.96 -4.31
CA SER A 193 32.21 2.05 -5.79
C SER A 193 32.70 0.79 -6.51
N GLY A 194 33.36 -0.14 -5.80
CA GLY A 194 33.75 -1.46 -6.32
C GLY A 194 32.61 -2.46 -6.38
N PHE A 195 31.48 -2.20 -5.72
CA PHE A 195 30.30 -3.04 -5.80
C PHE A 195 29.37 -2.60 -6.92
N ASN A 196 28.74 -3.58 -7.58
CA ASN A 196 27.67 -3.33 -8.53
C ASN A 196 26.33 -3.18 -7.79
N ASP A 197 25.49 -2.27 -8.29
CA ASP A 197 24.07 -2.27 -7.91
C ASP A 197 23.45 -3.58 -8.37
N VAL A 198 22.58 -4.13 -7.55
CA VAL A 198 21.93 -5.42 -7.81
C VAL A 198 20.41 -5.27 -7.87
N THR A 199 19.79 -6.09 -8.71
CA THR A 199 18.33 -6.24 -8.76
C THR A 199 17.98 -7.70 -8.60
N ASN A 200 17.42 -8.03 -7.44
CA ASN A 200 16.95 -9.35 -7.10
C ASN A 200 15.48 -9.52 -7.47
N THR A 201 15.08 -10.73 -7.82
CA THR A 201 13.69 -11.09 -8.13
C THR A 201 13.12 -11.98 -7.03
N GLN A 202 11.98 -11.57 -6.47
CA GLN A 202 11.22 -12.34 -5.48
C GLN A 202 9.99 -12.94 -6.18
N LYS A 203 9.74 -14.23 -5.95
CA LYS A 203 8.68 -14.98 -6.65
C LYS A 203 7.60 -15.49 -5.73
N GLN A 204 7.78 -15.42 -4.43
CA GLN A 204 6.86 -15.93 -3.42
C GLN A 204 6.60 -14.89 -2.34
N GLY A 205 5.36 -14.83 -1.91
CA GLY A 205 4.92 -13.95 -0.86
C GLY A 205 3.40 -13.90 -0.79
N TYR A 206 2.89 -13.20 0.19
CA TYR A 206 1.47 -12.92 0.36
C TYR A 206 1.27 -11.70 1.26
N GLY A 207 0.10 -11.10 1.15
CA GLY A 207 -0.33 -10.03 2.04
C GLY A 207 -1.74 -10.23 2.56
N TYR A 208 -2.06 -9.58 3.66
CA TYR A 208 -3.41 -9.48 4.20
C TYR A 208 -3.69 -8.06 4.63
N ARG A 209 -4.96 -7.65 4.47
CA ARG A 209 -5.45 -6.36 4.94
C ARG A 209 -6.77 -6.52 5.65
N ALA A 210 -6.98 -5.68 6.64
CA ALA A 210 -8.29 -5.51 7.23
C ALA A 210 -8.51 -4.02 7.52
N TYR A 211 -9.71 -3.56 7.24
CA TYR A 211 -10.19 -2.22 7.57
C TYR A 211 -11.47 -2.34 8.38
N PHE A 212 -11.67 -1.43 9.29
CA PHE A 212 -12.91 -1.33 10.05
C PHE A 212 -13.41 0.12 9.98
N MET A 213 -14.11 0.43 8.88
CA MET A 213 -14.50 1.81 8.58
C MET A 213 -15.89 2.14 9.11
N PHE A 214 -16.01 3.33 9.65
CA PHE A 214 -17.27 3.99 9.98
C PHE A 214 -17.57 5.00 8.87
N GLU A 215 -18.76 4.90 8.27
CA GLU A 215 -19.16 5.75 7.17
C GLU A 215 -20.44 6.52 7.54
N LYS A 216 -20.46 7.82 7.25
CA LYS A 216 -21.66 8.64 7.36
C LYS A 216 -21.59 9.77 6.33
N ASP A 217 -22.61 9.86 5.51
CA ASP A 217 -22.73 10.89 4.45
C ASP A 217 -21.46 10.93 3.57
N HIS A 218 -20.67 11.99 3.67
CA HIS A 218 -19.41 12.18 2.94
C HIS A 218 -18.17 11.68 3.68
N LEU A 219 -18.31 11.20 4.91
CA LEU A 219 -17.17 10.84 5.74
C LEU A 219 -17.01 9.33 5.83
N ALA A 220 -15.76 8.89 5.79
CA ALA A 220 -15.38 7.53 6.13
C ALA A 220 -14.07 7.57 6.94
N PHE A 221 -14.01 6.85 8.06
CA PHE A 221 -12.80 6.80 8.89
C PHE A 221 -12.76 5.50 9.69
N GLY A 222 -11.57 5.07 10.04
CA GLY A 222 -11.42 3.89 10.88
C GLY A 222 -10.01 3.33 10.93
N PRO A 223 -9.79 2.37 11.82
CA PRO A 223 -8.52 1.65 11.93
C PRO A 223 -8.34 0.65 10.79
N TRP A 224 -7.09 0.35 10.52
CA TRP A 224 -6.70 -0.65 9.56
C TRP A 224 -5.39 -1.34 9.94
N ILE A 225 -5.16 -2.54 9.39
CA ILE A 225 -3.92 -3.30 9.48
C ILE A 225 -3.57 -3.85 8.12
N HIS A 226 -2.28 -3.78 7.76
CA HIS A 226 -1.69 -4.46 6.61
C HIS A 226 -0.54 -5.34 7.08
N TYR A 227 -0.45 -6.51 6.49
CA TYR A 227 0.64 -7.46 6.68
C TYR A 227 1.14 -7.93 5.33
N TRP A 228 2.46 -8.04 5.19
CA TRP A 228 3.13 -8.66 4.06
C TRP A 228 4.20 -9.61 4.55
N HIS A 229 4.31 -10.75 3.87
CA HIS A 229 5.39 -11.69 3.96
C HIS A 229 5.93 -11.92 2.55
N ILE A 230 7.23 -11.70 2.35
CA ILE A 230 7.91 -11.93 1.07
C ILE A 230 9.08 -12.87 1.34
N SER A 231 9.16 -13.96 0.60
CA SER A 231 10.24 -14.96 0.73
C SER A 231 11.54 -14.44 0.11
N ASP A 232 12.62 -15.16 0.37
CA ASP A 232 13.94 -14.88 -0.22
C ASP A 232 13.88 -14.68 -1.73
N SER A 233 14.76 -13.82 -2.21
CA SER A 233 14.95 -13.59 -3.65
C SER A 233 15.86 -14.63 -4.29
N ASP A 234 16.06 -14.51 -5.61
CA ASP A 234 17.20 -15.08 -6.31
C ASP A 234 18.53 -14.46 -5.81
N VAL A 235 19.63 -15.17 -6.04
CA VAL A 235 20.98 -14.72 -5.72
C VAL A 235 21.59 -14.02 -6.94
N GLN A 236 22.19 -12.85 -6.73
CA GLN A 236 22.81 -12.05 -7.80
C GLN A 236 24.28 -11.73 -7.46
N PRO A 237 25.18 -11.68 -8.45
CA PRO A 237 26.56 -11.25 -8.24
C PRO A 237 26.65 -9.74 -8.01
N ILE A 238 27.48 -9.33 -7.05
CA ILE A 238 27.66 -7.91 -6.66
C ILE A 238 29.04 -7.32 -7.04
N GLY A 239 29.86 -8.05 -7.75
CA GLY A 239 31.27 -7.70 -8.01
C GLY A 239 32.20 -8.19 -6.91
N LEU A 240 33.51 -8.05 -7.13
CA LEU A 240 34.57 -8.48 -6.20
C LEU A 240 34.41 -9.96 -5.74
N GLY A 241 33.77 -10.80 -6.55
CA GLY A 241 33.51 -12.21 -6.23
C GLY A 241 32.41 -12.47 -5.21
N GLY A 242 31.68 -11.43 -4.79
CA GLY A 242 30.59 -11.55 -3.83
C GLY A 242 29.22 -11.77 -4.49
N PHE A 243 28.26 -12.21 -3.67
CA PHE A 243 26.87 -12.44 -4.04
C PHE A 243 25.94 -11.78 -3.03
N ALA A 244 24.76 -11.37 -3.48
CA ALA A 244 23.70 -10.84 -2.63
C ALA A 244 22.36 -11.50 -2.96
N LEU A 245 21.56 -11.69 -1.94
CA LEU A 245 20.14 -12.02 -2.03
C LEU A 245 19.37 -11.03 -1.15
N GLU A 246 18.11 -10.84 -1.44
CA GLU A 246 17.19 -10.15 -0.54
C GLU A 246 16.57 -11.19 0.38
N PRO A 247 16.79 -11.11 1.71
CA PRO A 247 16.25 -12.08 2.65
C PRO A 247 14.74 -12.05 2.74
N GLU A 248 14.17 -13.13 3.21
CA GLU A 248 12.78 -13.19 3.67
C GLU A 248 12.48 -12.02 4.61
N ASN A 249 11.31 -11.42 4.44
CA ASN A 249 10.95 -10.27 5.23
C ASN A 249 9.46 -10.20 5.54
N TRP A 250 9.14 -9.51 6.65
CA TRP A 250 7.78 -9.19 7.06
C TRP A 250 7.59 -7.69 7.20
N THR A 251 6.45 -7.23 6.72
CA THR A 251 5.98 -5.86 6.95
C THR A 251 4.66 -5.87 7.69
N ARG A 252 4.53 -5.06 8.74
CA ARG A 252 3.28 -4.82 9.45
C ARG A 252 3.04 -3.32 9.52
N GLU A 253 1.84 -2.91 9.16
CA GLU A 253 1.36 -1.54 9.31
C GLU A 253 0.05 -1.57 10.09
N ILE A 254 -0.05 -0.79 11.14
CA ILE A 254 -1.29 -0.57 11.89
C ILE A 254 -1.56 0.91 11.87
N GLY A 255 -2.75 1.32 11.44
CA GLY A 255 -3.02 2.72 11.22
C GLY A 255 -4.47 3.11 11.40
N PHE A 256 -4.70 4.38 11.19
CA PHE A 256 -6.00 5.01 11.14
C PHE A 256 -6.10 5.84 9.86
N GLU A 257 -7.27 5.82 9.23
CA GLU A 257 -7.52 6.50 7.97
C GLU A 257 -8.79 7.33 8.06
N PHE A 258 -8.76 8.48 7.39
CA PHE A 258 -9.89 9.36 7.18
C PHE A 258 -10.03 9.67 5.68
N ARG A 259 -11.26 9.61 5.16
CA ARG A 259 -11.62 9.99 3.78
C ARG A 259 -12.84 10.87 3.75
N TYR A 260 -12.82 11.81 2.83
CA TYR A 260 -13.98 12.60 2.41
C TYR A 260 -14.40 12.16 1.00
N ARG A 261 -15.72 12.02 0.80
CA ARG A 261 -16.37 11.64 -0.47
C ARG A 261 -17.02 12.84 -1.09
N PHE A 262 -16.72 13.09 -2.34
CA PHE A 262 -17.20 14.23 -3.10
C PHE A 262 -18.49 13.90 -3.87
#